data_ad256f197684e7cc250ee17bb10ca158
#
_entry.id   ad256f197684e7cc250ee17bb10ca158
#
_cell.length_a   1.000
_cell.length_b   1.000
_cell.length_c   1.000
_cell.angle_alpha   90.00
_cell.angle_beta   90.00
_cell.angle_gamma   90.00
#
_symmetry.space_group_name_H-M   'P 1'
#
loop_
_entity.id
_entity.type
_entity.pdbx_description
1 polymer ?
#
loop_
_entity_poly.entity_id
_entity_poly.type
_entity_poly.pdbx_seq_one_letter_code
_entity_poly.pdbx_strand_id
1 'polypeptide(L)'
;MSLLFFFAATVDAHGPVRQKAEEEITINAPAEKVWVIIKNYDDMSWLPAIKSTTADKGNDKGSIRVLTLKDGGTITEELKKYDDKKMSYAYKITDISTLKTITHSGAEEKVPVFPVDNYAASIDLEAKGDTTVVSWKAGYYRAYMNNNPPEEMNEEAANSAVTAILKSGLANLKTLAEK
;
A
#
# COMPACT_ATOMS: atom_id res chain seq x y z
N MET A 1 -5.29 32.49 -52.30
CA MET A 1 -5.08 31.08 -51.91
C MET A 1 -4.63 31.05 -50.48
N SER A 2 -5.56 30.77 -49.53
CA SER A 2 -5.30 30.84 -48.10
C SER A 2 -4.98 29.45 -47.60
N LEU A 3 -3.76 29.22 -47.07
CA LEU A 3 -3.29 27.95 -46.57
C LEU A 3 -3.70 27.83 -45.11
N LEU A 4 -4.70 27.01 -44.79
CA LEU A 4 -5.07 26.66 -43.42
C LEU A 4 -4.05 25.59 -42.91
N PHE A 5 -3.22 25.98 -41.93
CA PHE A 5 -2.43 25.05 -41.16
C PHE A 5 -3.33 24.43 -40.05
N PHE A 6 -3.63 23.14 -40.18
CA PHE A 6 -4.17 22.34 -39.10
C PHE A 6 -3.03 21.94 -38.16
N PHE A 7 -3.00 22.53 -36.97
CA PHE A 7 -2.20 21.99 -35.86
C PHE A 7 -2.93 20.77 -35.32
N ALA A 8 -2.44 19.57 -35.61
CA ALA A 8 -2.84 18.36 -34.90
C ALA A 8 -2.19 18.41 -33.49
N ALA A 9 -2.98 18.73 -32.48
CA ALA A 9 -2.59 18.51 -31.10
C ALA A 9 -2.52 17.00 -30.88
N THR A 10 -1.33 16.44 -30.72
CA THR A 10 -1.15 15.06 -30.24
C THR A 10 -1.61 15.02 -28.80
N VAL A 11 -2.79 14.45 -28.56
CA VAL A 11 -3.23 14.09 -27.21
C VAL A 11 -2.41 12.85 -26.83
N ASP A 12 -1.37 13.05 -26.03
CA ASP A 12 -0.66 11.96 -25.38
C ASP A 12 -1.60 11.24 -24.40
N ALA A 13 -2.20 10.16 -24.87
CA ALA A 13 -3.04 9.29 -24.05
C ALA A 13 -2.13 8.40 -23.21
N HIS A 14 -1.66 8.91 -22.07
CA HIS A 14 -0.90 8.12 -21.11
C HIS A 14 -1.85 7.44 -20.12
N GLY A 15 -2.04 6.12 -20.30
CA GLY A 15 -2.65 5.28 -19.27
C GLY A 15 -1.83 5.32 -17.97
N PRO A 16 -2.36 4.77 -16.85
CA PRO A 16 -1.66 4.76 -15.57
C PRO A 16 -0.34 3.99 -15.68
N VAL A 17 0.71 4.55 -15.08
CA VAL A 17 2.04 3.92 -15.00
C VAL A 17 2.16 3.22 -13.66
N ARG A 18 2.71 1.98 -13.65
CA ARG A 18 2.97 1.25 -12.41
C ARG A 18 4.00 1.98 -11.57
N GLN A 19 3.58 2.38 -10.39
CA GLN A 19 4.41 3.04 -9.39
C GLN A 19 5.12 2.00 -8.51
N LYS A 20 6.23 2.41 -7.88
CA LYS A 20 6.94 1.65 -6.87
C LYS A 20 7.25 2.56 -5.69
N ALA A 21 7.06 2.05 -4.49
CA ALA A 21 7.52 2.67 -3.26
C ALA A 21 8.39 1.66 -2.50
N GLU A 22 9.46 2.14 -1.89
CA GLU A 22 10.32 1.37 -1.01
C GLU A 22 10.73 2.26 0.13
N GLU A 23 10.46 1.82 1.35
CA GLU A 23 10.89 2.48 2.58
C GLU A 23 11.68 1.49 3.41
N GLU A 24 12.74 1.96 4.02
CA GLU A 24 13.64 1.16 4.83
C GLU A 24 13.94 1.86 6.15
N ILE A 25 14.06 1.09 7.23
CA ILE A 25 14.44 1.62 8.54
C ILE A 25 15.38 0.66 9.24
N THR A 26 16.38 1.22 9.94
CA THR A 26 17.22 0.46 10.87
C THR A 26 16.65 0.57 12.28
N ILE A 27 16.43 -0.58 12.91
CA ILE A 27 15.89 -0.74 14.27
C ILE A 27 16.99 -1.29 15.18
N ASN A 28 17.20 -0.66 16.33
CA ASN A 28 18.18 -1.09 17.34
C ASN A 28 17.61 -2.23 18.21
N ALA A 29 17.30 -3.34 17.57
CA ALA A 29 16.81 -4.56 18.21
C ALA A 29 17.14 -5.76 17.33
N PRO A 30 17.31 -6.98 17.91
CA PRO A 30 17.50 -8.21 17.17
C PRO A 30 16.30 -8.53 16.26
N ALA A 31 16.56 -9.19 15.13
CA ALA A 31 15.54 -9.45 14.12
C ALA A 31 14.36 -10.28 14.64
N GLU A 32 14.62 -11.23 15.52
CA GLU A 32 13.57 -12.05 16.16
C GLU A 32 12.61 -11.19 16.98
N LYS A 33 13.13 -10.18 17.71
CA LYS A 33 12.30 -9.25 18.49
C LYS A 33 11.42 -8.41 17.58
N VAL A 34 11.97 -7.90 16.48
CA VAL A 34 11.20 -7.12 15.48
C VAL A 34 10.18 -8.02 14.78
N TRP A 35 10.58 -9.22 14.38
CA TRP A 35 9.72 -10.18 13.67
C TRP A 35 8.49 -10.59 14.48
N VAL A 36 8.66 -10.85 15.78
CA VAL A 36 7.54 -11.20 16.68
C VAL A 36 6.41 -10.15 16.66
N ILE A 37 6.72 -8.87 16.42
CA ILE A 37 5.72 -7.80 16.37
C ILE A 37 4.87 -7.89 15.10
N ILE A 38 5.46 -8.28 13.96
CA ILE A 38 4.80 -8.17 12.65
C ILE A 38 4.48 -9.50 11.99
N LYS A 39 4.95 -10.64 12.52
CA LYS A 39 4.85 -11.94 11.87
C LYS A 39 3.43 -12.50 11.75
N ASN A 40 2.53 -12.08 12.61
CA ASN A 40 1.16 -12.58 12.59
C ASN A 40 0.34 -11.80 11.56
N TYR A 41 -0.03 -12.48 10.48
CA TYR A 41 -0.76 -11.84 9.38
C TYR A 41 -2.16 -11.32 9.79
N ASP A 42 -2.73 -11.89 10.83
CA ASP A 42 -4.00 -11.48 11.43
C ASP A 42 -3.85 -10.31 12.45
N ASP A 43 -2.65 -9.79 12.65
CA ASP A 43 -2.39 -8.67 13.57
C ASP A 43 -1.62 -7.54 12.88
N MET A 44 -2.31 -6.43 12.63
CA MET A 44 -1.75 -5.19 12.12
C MET A 44 -1.81 -4.05 13.15
N SER A 45 -1.87 -4.38 14.44
CA SER A 45 -1.91 -3.39 15.54
C SER A 45 -0.67 -2.49 15.57
N TRP A 46 0.43 -2.95 14.99
CA TRP A 46 1.65 -2.18 14.84
C TRP A 46 1.55 -1.05 13.77
N LEU A 47 0.56 -1.09 12.87
CA LEU A 47 0.33 -0.05 11.86
C LEU A 47 -0.66 1.00 12.39
N PRO A 48 -0.23 2.27 12.60
CA PRO A 48 -1.04 3.27 13.29
C PRO A 48 -2.40 3.56 12.66
N ALA A 49 -2.53 3.43 11.35
CA ALA A 49 -3.78 3.66 10.63
C ALA A 49 -4.86 2.60 10.88
N ILE A 50 -4.48 1.42 11.41
CA ILE A 50 -5.39 0.29 11.57
C ILE A 50 -6.08 0.33 12.94
N LYS A 51 -7.41 0.15 12.91
CA LYS A 51 -8.27 0.03 14.10
C LYS A 51 -8.39 -1.43 14.53
N SER A 52 -8.59 -2.33 13.58
CA SER A 52 -8.71 -3.77 13.83
C SER A 52 -8.36 -4.58 12.58
N THR A 53 -7.92 -5.81 12.80
CA THR A 53 -7.59 -6.79 11.76
C THR A 53 -8.33 -8.09 12.05
N THR A 54 -8.83 -8.74 11.00
CA THR A 54 -9.34 -10.12 11.06
C THR A 54 -8.71 -10.91 9.90
N ALA A 55 -8.42 -12.19 10.10
CA ALA A 55 -7.96 -13.09 9.04
C ALA A 55 -8.59 -14.48 9.19
N ASP A 56 -8.73 -15.18 8.06
CA ASP A 56 -9.40 -16.48 8.01
C ASP A 56 -8.47 -17.69 8.22
N LYS A 57 -7.18 -17.56 7.88
CA LYS A 57 -6.21 -18.68 7.89
C LYS A 57 -4.85 -18.34 8.51
N GLY A 58 -4.76 -17.26 9.29
CA GLY A 58 -3.52 -16.81 9.91
C GLY A 58 -2.40 -16.62 8.90
N ASN A 59 -1.26 -17.28 9.08
CA ASN A 59 -0.07 -17.14 8.23
C ASN A 59 -0.05 -18.09 7.01
N ASP A 60 -1.13 -18.82 6.73
CA ASP A 60 -1.18 -19.72 5.58
C ASP A 60 -1.32 -18.93 4.28
N LYS A 61 -0.61 -19.36 3.24
CA LYS A 61 -0.74 -18.77 1.90
C LYS A 61 -2.19 -18.80 1.44
N GLY A 62 -2.67 -17.66 0.93
CA GLY A 62 -4.05 -17.47 0.53
C GLY A 62 -4.96 -17.02 1.68
N SER A 63 -4.42 -16.78 2.88
CA SER A 63 -5.15 -16.14 3.96
C SER A 63 -5.67 -14.78 3.53
N ILE A 64 -6.94 -14.54 3.78
CA ILE A 64 -7.58 -13.24 3.52
C ILE A 64 -7.69 -12.50 4.85
N ARG A 65 -7.12 -11.30 4.90
CA ARG A 65 -7.32 -10.41 6.04
C ARG A 65 -8.13 -9.17 5.64
N VAL A 66 -8.92 -8.68 6.58
CA VAL A 66 -9.65 -7.41 6.45
C VAL A 66 -9.11 -6.44 7.48
N LEU A 67 -8.60 -5.32 6.99
CA LEU A 67 -8.14 -4.21 7.78
C LEU A 67 -9.26 -3.18 7.90
N THR A 68 -9.68 -2.85 9.13
CA THR A 68 -10.57 -1.72 9.38
C THR A 68 -9.71 -0.49 9.71
N LEU A 69 -9.89 0.60 8.98
CA LEU A 69 -9.14 1.83 9.17
C LEU A 69 -9.73 2.68 10.31
N LYS A 70 -8.88 3.44 11.00
CA LYS A 70 -9.34 4.36 12.07
C LYS A 70 -10.23 5.48 11.53
N ASP A 71 -9.92 5.96 10.33
CA ASP A 71 -10.67 7.05 9.67
C ASP A 71 -11.88 6.54 8.87
N GLY A 72 -12.19 5.25 9.00
CA GLY A 72 -13.31 4.59 8.35
C GLY A 72 -12.91 3.82 7.09
N GLY A 73 -13.76 2.87 6.73
CA GLY A 73 -13.55 1.98 5.58
C GLY A 73 -12.69 0.78 5.87
N THR A 74 -12.53 -0.05 4.84
CA THR A 74 -11.83 -1.33 4.92
C THR A 74 -10.92 -1.55 3.72
N ILE A 75 -9.85 -2.32 3.95
CA ILE A 75 -8.98 -2.87 2.91
C ILE A 75 -8.91 -4.38 3.11
N THR A 76 -9.14 -5.14 2.05
CA THR A 76 -9.03 -6.60 2.06
C THR A 76 -7.75 -7.01 1.34
N GLU A 77 -6.98 -7.89 1.97
CA GLU A 77 -5.68 -8.33 1.46
C GLU A 77 -5.56 -9.86 1.46
N GLU A 78 -4.81 -10.39 0.51
CA GLU A 78 -4.50 -11.81 0.38
C GLU A 78 -3.02 -12.05 0.60
N LEU A 79 -2.66 -12.95 1.52
CA LEU A 79 -1.29 -13.40 1.75
C LEU A 79 -0.80 -14.24 0.57
N LYS A 80 0.25 -13.81 -0.10
CA LYS A 80 0.80 -14.48 -1.27
C LYS A 80 1.99 -15.37 -0.94
N LYS A 81 2.79 -14.94 0.06
CA LYS A 81 3.97 -15.65 0.52
C LYS A 81 4.20 -15.35 1.99
N TYR A 82 4.63 -16.34 2.75
CA TYR A 82 5.09 -16.22 4.12
C TYR A 82 6.32 -17.11 4.33
N ASP A 83 7.35 -16.59 4.95
CA ASP A 83 8.59 -17.33 5.25
C ASP A 83 9.10 -16.91 6.62
N ASP A 84 8.75 -17.70 7.65
CA ASP A 84 9.14 -17.42 9.04
C ASP A 84 10.66 -17.47 9.23
N LYS A 85 11.36 -18.36 8.50
CA LYS A 85 12.81 -18.47 8.60
C LYS A 85 13.56 -17.28 7.98
N LYS A 86 12.99 -16.71 6.91
CA LYS A 86 13.52 -15.52 6.24
C LYS A 86 12.94 -14.23 6.81
N MET A 87 12.04 -14.34 7.78
CA MET A 87 11.35 -13.20 8.39
C MET A 87 10.76 -12.25 7.32
N SER A 88 9.96 -12.81 6.41
CA SER A 88 9.39 -12.07 5.30
C SER A 88 8.01 -12.56 4.92
N TYR A 89 7.16 -11.64 4.44
CA TYR A 89 5.91 -11.99 3.80
C TYR A 89 5.55 -11.02 2.68
N ALA A 90 4.73 -11.50 1.74
CA ALA A 90 4.24 -10.71 0.63
C ALA A 90 2.71 -10.90 0.49
N TYR A 91 2.03 -9.84 0.15
CA TYR A 91 0.57 -9.79 0.04
C TYR A 91 0.12 -8.87 -1.10
N LYS A 92 -1.14 -8.96 -1.45
CA LYS A 92 -1.79 -8.05 -2.40
C LYS A 92 -3.14 -7.58 -1.84
N ILE A 93 -3.54 -6.38 -2.22
CA ILE A 93 -4.90 -5.89 -1.98
C ILE A 93 -5.84 -6.56 -3.00
N THR A 94 -6.99 -7.01 -2.52
CA THR A 94 -8.05 -7.63 -3.34
C THR A 94 -9.32 -6.80 -3.36
N ASP A 95 -9.55 -5.95 -2.36
CA ASP A 95 -10.68 -5.03 -2.30
C ASP A 95 -10.36 -3.80 -1.44
N ILE A 96 -10.92 -2.66 -1.82
CA ILE A 96 -10.80 -1.39 -1.09
C ILE A 96 -12.18 -0.76 -1.05
N SER A 97 -12.66 -0.43 0.15
CA SER A 97 -13.96 0.21 0.29
C SER A 97 -13.97 1.65 -0.25
N THR A 98 -15.16 2.10 -0.64
CA THR A 98 -15.37 3.48 -1.13
C THR A 98 -15.42 4.46 0.04
N LEU A 99 -14.65 5.54 -0.05
CA LEU A 99 -14.68 6.66 0.88
C LEU A 99 -15.85 7.62 0.57
N LYS A 100 -15.96 8.01 -0.70
CA LYS A 100 -16.97 8.95 -1.20
C LYS A 100 -17.21 8.74 -2.70
N THR A 101 -18.29 9.33 -3.21
CA THR A 101 -18.54 9.43 -4.64
C THR A 101 -18.35 10.89 -5.07
N ILE A 102 -17.76 11.11 -6.23
CA ILE A 102 -17.55 12.42 -6.85
C ILE A 102 -18.12 12.41 -8.27
N THR A 103 -18.42 13.59 -8.81
CA THR A 103 -18.72 13.74 -10.24
C THR A 103 -17.43 14.15 -10.95
N HIS A 104 -16.98 13.34 -11.92
CA HIS A 104 -15.82 13.63 -12.74
C HIS A 104 -16.10 13.36 -14.21
N SER A 105 -15.81 14.33 -15.08
CA SER A 105 -16.05 14.24 -16.54
C SER A 105 -17.50 13.82 -16.90
N GLY A 106 -18.48 14.24 -16.08
CA GLY A 106 -19.91 13.95 -16.29
C GLY A 106 -20.37 12.58 -15.82
N ALA A 107 -19.53 11.80 -15.16
CA ALA A 107 -19.83 10.48 -14.56
C ALA A 107 -19.63 10.50 -13.04
N GLU A 108 -20.33 9.59 -12.34
CA GLU A 108 -20.07 9.32 -10.94
C GLU A 108 -18.88 8.36 -10.79
N GLU A 109 -17.89 8.78 -9.99
CA GLU A 109 -16.69 8.00 -9.69
C GLU A 109 -16.58 7.73 -8.19
N LYS A 110 -16.25 6.49 -7.84
CA LYS A 110 -16.05 6.07 -6.44
C LYS A 110 -14.59 6.27 -6.05
N VAL A 111 -14.36 7.17 -5.11
CA VAL A 111 -13.04 7.40 -4.53
C VAL A 111 -12.80 6.36 -3.44
N PRO A 112 -11.79 5.48 -3.56
CA PRO A 112 -11.49 4.49 -2.53
C PRO A 112 -10.82 5.14 -1.30
N VAL A 113 -10.92 4.48 -0.13
CA VAL A 113 -10.25 4.94 1.10
C VAL A 113 -8.73 4.92 1.01
N PHE A 114 -8.18 4.14 0.08
CA PHE A 114 -6.76 4.08 -0.26
C PHE A 114 -6.64 4.16 -1.79
N PRO A 115 -6.11 5.25 -2.37
CA PRO A 115 -6.30 5.59 -3.78
C PRO A 115 -5.36 4.85 -4.73
N VAL A 116 -5.31 3.53 -4.63
CA VAL A 116 -4.48 2.64 -5.44
C VAL A 116 -5.30 1.56 -6.14
N ASP A 117 -4.74 1.00 -7.21
CA ASP A 117 -5.21 -0.21 -7.87
C ASP A 117 -4.06 -1.20 -8.05
N ASN A 118 -4.38 -2.50 -8.11
CA ASN A 118 -3.44 -3.61 -8.30
C ASN A 118 -2.20 -3.51 -7.40
N TYR A 119 -2.44 -3.22 -6.11
CA TYR A 119 -1.40 -3.08 -5.10
C TYR A 119 -0.88 -4.43 -4.64
N ALA A 120 0.43 -4.57 -4.61
CA ALA A 120 1.12 -5.70 -4.00
C ALA A 120 2.35 -5.20 -3.24
N ALA A 121 2.63 -5.82 -2.10
CA ALA A 121 3.73 -5.42 -1.24
C ALA A 121 4.46 -6.60 -0.61
N SER A 122 5.68 -6.36 -0.14
CA SER A 122 6.43 -7.27 0.71
C SER A 122 7.08 -6.52 1.87
N ILE A 123 7.25 -7.23 2.99
CA ILE A 123 8.04 -6.81 4.13
C ILE A 123 9.11 -7.87 4.34
N ASP A 124 10.36 -7.42 4.43
CA ASP A 124 11.54 -8.26 4.58
C ASP A 124 12.41 -7.71 5.71
N LEU A 125 12.88 -8.58 6.62
CA LEU A 125 13.81 -8.26 7.70
C LEU A 125 15.18 -8.83 7.40
N GLU A 126 16.22 -8.01 7.62
CA GLU A 126 17.62 -8.44 7.54
C GLU A 126 18.34 -8.16 8.88
N ALA A 127 18.82 -9.22 9.53
CA ALA A 127 19.61 -9.09 10.75
C ALA A 127 20.99 -8.48 10.44
N LYS A 128 21.41 -7.49 11.22
CA LYS A 128 22.72 -6.82 11.15
C LYS A 128 23.36 -6.78 12.56
N GLY A 129 23.79 -7.94 13.04
CA GLY A 129 24.25 -8.06 14.43
C GLY A 129 23.09 -7.81 15.40
N ASP A 130 23.26 -6.82 16.29
CA ASP A 130 22.24 -6.43 17.28
C ASP A 130 21.16 -5.49 16.74
N THR A 131 21.23 -5.17 15.45
CA THR A 131 20.26 -4.31 14.76
C THR A 131 19.55 -5.06 13.64
N THR A 132 18.43 -4.52 13.20
CA THR A 132 17.61 -5.08 12.10
C THR A 132 17.32 -4.01 11.07
N VAL A 133 17.53 -4.32 9.80
CA VAL A 133 17.04 -3.53 8.69
C VAL A 133 15.68 -4.10 8.26
N VAL A 134 14.66 -3.26 8.24
CA VAL A 134 13.32 -3.62 7.76
C VAL A 134 13.04 -2.87 6.47
N SER A 135 12.80 -3.59 5.39
CA SER A 135 12.43 -3.04 4.09
C SER A 135 10.95 -3.34 3.81
N TRP A 136 10.18 -2.32 3.45
CA TRP A 136 8.79 -2.46 3.00
C TRP A 136 8.65 -1.91 1.58
N LYS A 137 8.33 -2.79 0.63
CA LYS A 137 8.25 -2.49 -0.80
C LYS A 137 6.83 -2.66 -1.29
N ALA A 138 6.40 -1.76 -2.17
CA ALA A 138 5.08 -1.82 -2.80
C ALA A 138 5.16 -1.49 -4.29
N GLY A 139 4.30 -2.16 -5.07
CA GLY A 139 4.07 -1.84 -6.47
C GLY A 139 2.57 -1.71 -6.72
N TYR A 140 2.14 -0.62 -7.38
CA TYR A 140 0.72 -0.28 -7.53
C TYR A 140 0.49 0.65 -8.73
N TYR A 141 -0.79 0.86 -9.06
CA TYR A 141 -1.24 1.94 -9.94
C TYR A 141 -2.06 2.95 -9.14
N ARG A 142 -2.29 4.15 -9.68
CA ARG A 142 -3.32 5.06 -9.18
C ARG A 142 -4.70 4.40 -9.27
N ALA A 143 -5.65 4.84 -8.43
CA ALA A 143 -6.99 4.27 -8.41
C ALA A 143 -7.78 4.52 -9.71
N TYR A 144 -7.62 5.68 -10.35
CA TYR A 144 -8.30 6.00 -11.60
C TYR A 144 -7.51 5.49 -12.81
N MET A 145 -8.08 4.50 -13.50
CA MET A 145 -7.37 3.80 -14.60
C MET A 145 -7.52 4.49 -15.96
N ASN A 146 -8.45 5.45 -16.10
CA ASN A 146 -8.64 6.20 -17.36
C ASN A 146 -7.75 7.45 -17.41
N ASN A 147 -7.74 8.13 -18.57
CA ASN A 147 -7.05 9.41 -18.76
C ASN A 147 -7.71 10.52 -17.92
N ASN A 148 -6.94 11.59 -17.63
CA ASN A 148 -7.37 12.74 -16.86
C ASN A 148 -7.96 12.36 -15.49
N PRO A 149 -7.17 11.77 -14.58
CA PRO A 149 -7.65 11.39 -13.27
C PRO A 149 -8.08 12.60 -12.44
N PRO A 150 -9.14 12.45 -11.61
CA PRO A 150 -9.41 13.45 -10.58
C PRO A 150 -8.27 13.49 -9.57
N GLU A 151 -8.11 14.62 -8.89
CA GLU A 151 -6.99 14.85 -7.95
C GLU A 151 -6.89 13.78 -6.88
N GLU A 152 -8.02 13.31 -6.36
CA GLU A 152 -8.07 12.29 -5.30
C GLU A 152 -7.66 10.88 -5.75
N MET A 153 -7.57 10.63 -7.07
CA MET A 153 -7.27 9.29 -7.62
C MET A 153 -6.14 9.30 -8.65
N ASN A 154 -5.33 10.37 -8.68
CA ASN A 154 -4.15 10.49 -9.55
C ASN A 154 -2.91 9.80 -8.97
N GLU A 155 -1.78 9.86 -9.66
CA GLU A 155 -0.50 9.30 -9.23
C GLU A 155 0.02 9.94 -7.94
N GLU A 156 -0.16 11.24 -7.77
CA GLU A 156 0.31 11.97 -6.59
C GLU A 156 -0.45 11.53 -5.34
N ALA A 157 -1.77 11.42 -5.42
CA ALA A 157 -2.60 10.91 -4.34
C ALA A 157 -2.19 9.47 -3.95
N ALA A 158 -1.99 8.59 -4.94
CA ALA A 158 -1.54 7.22 -4.71
C ALA A 158 -0.16 7.17 -4.04
N ASN A 159 0.81 7.91 -4.58
CA ASN A 159 2.19 7.95 -4.06
C ASN A 159 2.24 8.51 -2.63
N SER A 160 1.51 9.59 -2.37
CA SER A 160 1.44 10.21 -1.04
C SER A 160 0.83 9.26 0.00
N ALA A 161 -0.29 8.61 -0.35
CA ALA A 161 -0.96 7.67 0.56
C ALA A 161 -0.09 6.44 0.86
N VAL A 162 0.53 5.84 -0.17
CA VAL A 162 1.41 4.67 0.03
C VAL A 162 2.62 5.04 0.87
N THR A 163 3.34 6.12 0.52
CA THR A 163 4.51 6.57 1.26
C THR A 163 4.18 6.87 2.73
N ALA A 164 3.05 7.52 3.00
CA ALA A 164 2.62 7.83 4.36
C ALA A 164 2.38 6.56 5.19
N ILE A 165 1.74 5.54 4.62
CA ILE A 165 1.50 4.25 5.29
C ILE A 165 2.82 3.54 5.59
N LEU A 166 3.71 3.40 4.59
CA LEU A 166 5.00 2.72 4.78
C LEU A 166 5.84 3.41 5.85
N LYS A 167 5.99 4.74 5.78
CA LYS A 167 6.78 5.51 6.75
C LYS A 167 6.21 5.45 8.16
N SER A 168 4.90 5.67 8.32
CA SER A 168 4.27 5.65 9.64
C SER A 168 4.32 4.27 10.28
N GLY A 169 4.12 3.21 9.49
CA GLY A 169 4.22 1.83 9.96
C GLY A 169 5.63 1.50 10.43
N LEU A 170 6.65 1.76 9.62
CA LEU A 170 8.05 1.50 9.98
C LEU A 170 8.50 2.31 11.18
N ALA A 171 8.11 3.59 11.28
CA ALA A 171 8.44 4.43 12.44
C ALA A 171 7.81 3.89 13.73
N ASN A 172 6.55 3.46 13.68
CA ASN A 172 5.90 2.87 14.86
C ASN A 172 6.50 1.50 15.22
N LEU A 173 6.80 0.66 14.23
CA LEU A 173 7.48 -0.61 14.44
C LEU A 173 8.81 -0.42 15.18
N LYS A 174 9.61 0.56 14.77
CA LYS A 174 10.85 0.94 15.46
C LYS A 174 10.57 1.33 16.91
N THR A 175 9.60 2.18 17.15
CA THR A 175 9.21 2.60 18.51
C THR A 175 8.79 1.42 19.39
N LEU A 176 8.08 0.43 18.83
CA LEU A 176 7.64 -0.76 19.56
C LEU A 176 8.80 -1.71 19.86
N ALA A 177 9.70 -1.91 18.91
CA ALA A 177 10.80 -2.86 19.04
C ALA A 177 11.95 -2.36 19.92
N GLU A 178 12.16 -1.05 20.02
CA GLU A 178 13.24 -0.45 20.81
C GLU A 178 12.84 -0.17 22.30
N LYS A 179 11.63 -0.53 22.71
CA LYS A 179 11.20 -0.57 24.13
C LYS A 179 11.77 -1.82 24.81
#